data_134b4533d248723390c2f792f5ace96c
#
_entry.id   134b4533d248723390c2f792f5ace96c
#
_cell.length_a   1.000
_cell.length_b   1.000
_cell.length_c   1.000
_cell.angle_alpha   90.00
_cell.angle_beta   90.00
_cell.angle_gamma   90.00
#
_symmetry.space_group_name_H-M   'P 1'
#
loop_
_entity.id
_entity.type
_entity.pdbx_description
1 polymer ?
#
loop_
_entity_poly.entity_id
_entity_poly.type
_entity_poly.pdbx_seq_one_letter_code
_entity_poly.pdbx_strand_id
1 'polypeptide(L)'
;MGVNKNNVKIHVEHLKKNFGKLEVLKDVSTDIYEGEVVVILGPSGSGKSTFLRCLNRLEEITGGEVVVDGHDLTDKKTDLNKVRENVGMVFQHFNLFNNLNVMGNMMLAPVELKKASKAEAKERALHLLDRVGLAEKAEAYPAQLSGGQKQRVAIARALAMNPDIMLFDEPTSALDPEMVGEVLQVMKQLAADGMTMVVVTHEMGFAREVG
;
A
#
# COMPACT_ATOMS: atom_id res chain seq x y z
N MET A 1 -17.26 -7.17 -4.28
CA MET A 1 -17.96 -6.00 -4.85
C MET A 1 -17.39 -5.73 -6.23
N GLY A 2 -18.13 -5.22 -7.20
CA GLY A 2 -17.60 -4.95 -8.55
C GLY A 2 -16.90 -3.59 -8.62
N VAL A 3 -16.03 -3.41 -9.62
CA VAL A 3 -15.36 -2.14 -9.90
C VAL A 3 -16.37 -1.03 -10.20
N ASN A 4 -16.26 0.09 -9.50
CA ASN A 4 -17.12 1.26 -9.72
C ASN A 4 -16.49 2.19 -10.78
N LYS A 5 -16.79 1.96 -12.04
CA LYS A 5 -16.26 2.74 -13.17
C LYS A 5 -16.72 4.21 -13.22
N ASN A 6 -17.63 4.60 -12.33
CA ASN A 6 -18.05 6.00 -12.22
C ASN A 6 -17.21 6.82 -11.23
N ASN A 7 -16.31 6.16 -10.49
CA ASN A 7 -15.45 6.80 -9.49
C ASN A 7 -13.96 6.49 -9.77
N VAL A 8 -13.26 7.47 -10.35
CA VAL A 8 -11.80 7.39 -10.57
C VAL A 8 -11.11 7.74 -9.25
N LYS A 9 -10.40 6.78 -8.69
CA LYS A 9 -9.60 6.96 -7.45
C LYS A 9 -8.20 7.50 -7.72
N ILE A 10 -7.60 7.08 -8.84
CA ILE A 10 -6.29 7.59 -9.27
C ILE A 10 -6.36 7.91 -10.76
N HIS A 11 -6.07 9.16 -11.10
CA HIS A 11 -5.92 9.64 -12.47
C HIS A 11 -4.47 10.02 -12.72
N VAL A 12 -3.87 9.48 -13.75
CA VAL A 12 -2.50 9.76 -14.16
C VAL A 12 -2.52 10.19 -15.62
N GLU A 13 -2.00 11.38 -15.92
CA GLU A 13 -1.93 11.90 -17.29
C GLU A 13 -0.50 12.35 -17.62
N HIS A 14 0.06 11.76 -18.67
CA HIS A 14 1.39 12.08 -19.21
C HIS A 14 2.51 12.09 -18.15
N LEU A 15 2.43 11.20 -17.15
CA LEU A 15 3.40 11.12 -16.06
C LEU A 15 4.80 10.85 -16.59
N LYS A 16 5.72 11.74 -16.21
CA LYS A 16 7.16 11.64 -16.51
C LYS A 16 7.96 11.68 -15.21
N LYS A 17 9.00 10.85 -15.15
CA LYS A 17 9.97 10.88 -14.04
C LYS A 17 11.38 10.69 -14.57
N ASN A 18 12.23 11.67 -14.28
CA ASN A 18 13.65 11.66 -14.59
C ASN A 18 14.48 11.72 -13.31
N PHE A 19 15.57 10.98 -13.26
CA PHE A 19 16.62 11.14 -12.27
C PHE A 19 17.86 11.73 -12.97
N GLY A 20 18.01 13.03 -12.86
CA GLY A 20 19.00 13.75 -13.65
C GLY A 20 18.74 13.57 -15.16
N LYS A 21 19.67 12.91 -15.87
CA LYS A 21 19.55 12.64 -17.31
C LYS A 21 18.84 11.32 -17.65
N LEU A 22 18.58 10.47 -16.63
CA LEU A 22 17.95 9.17 -16.84
C LEU A 22 16.44 9.33 -16.84
N GLU A 23 15.79 9.10 -17.98
CA GLU A 23 14.33 8.99 -18.08
C GLU A 23 13.89 7.61 -17.60
N VAL A 24 13.15 7.55 -16.47
CA VAL A 24 12.62 6.30 -15.91
C VAL A 24 11.17 6.11 -16.32
N LEU A 25 10.34 7.14 -16.18
CA LEU A 25 8.97 7.16 -16.71
C LEU A 25 8.90 8.20 -17.82
N LYS A 26 8.49 7.78 -19.01
CA LYS A 26 8.56 8.64 -20.22
C LYS A 26 7.24 9.33 -20.52
N ASP A 27 6.14 8.58 -20.46
CA ASP A 27 4.80 9.07 -20.73
C ASP A 27 3.80 7.96 -20.31
N VAL A 28 3.31 8.05 -19.08
CA VAL A 28 2.38 7.06 -18.53
C VAL A 28 1.06 7.74 -18.25
N SER A 29 -0.02 7.22 -18.84
CA SER A 29 -1.39 7.67 -18.58
C SER A 29 -2.28 6.49 -18.24
N THR A 30 -3.05 6.59 -17.18
CA THR A 30 -3.98 5.54 -16.73
C THR A 30 -4.98 6.09 -15.74
N ASP A 31 -6.18 5.49 -15.70
CA ASP A 31 -7.17 5.68 -14.66
C ASP A 31 -7.29 4.38 -13.83
N ILE A 32 -7.45 4.52 -12.53
CA ILE A 32 -7.72 3.42 -11.61
C ILE A 32 -9.00 3.73 -10.86
N TYR A 33 -9.94 2.82 -10.93
CA TYR A 33 -11.29 3.00 -10.42
C TYR A 33 -11.46 2.42 -9.02
N GLU A 34 -12.48 2.89 -8.32
CA GLU A 34 -12.82 2.35 -7.00
C GLU A 34 -13.09 0.84 -7.05
N GLY A 35 -12.44 0.10 -6.16
CA GLY A 35 -12.53 -1.36 -6.09
C GLY A 35 -11.71 -2.09 -7.17
N GLU A 36 -10.95 -1.38 -7.99
CA GLU A 36 -10.09 -1.99 -8.99
C GLU A 36 -8.75 -2.44 -8.38
N VAL A 37 -8.26 -3.59 -8.85
CA VAL A 37 -6.93 -4.09 -8.55
C VAL A 37 -6.08 -4.00 -9.81
N VAL A 38 -5.11 -3.09 -9.81
CA VAL A 38 -4.15 -2.94 -10.91
C VAL A 38 -2.84 -3.60 -10.54
N VAL A 39 -2.40 -4.56 -11.34
CA VAL A 39 -1.12 -5.25 -11.14
C VAL A 39 -0.10 -4.78 -12.17
N ILE A 40 1.05 -4.32 -11.69
CA ILE A 40 2.14 -3.81 -12.52
C ILE A 40 3.24 -4.89 -12.57
N LEU A 41 3.46 -5.40 -13.77
CA LEU A 41 4.45 -6.43 -14.07
C LEU A 41 5.55 -5.86 -14.96
N GLY A 42 6.73 -6.47 -14.91
CA GLY A 42 7.85 -6.10 -15.78
C GLY A 42 9.21 -6.44 -15.17
N PRO A 43 10.30 -6.30 -15.93
CA PRO A 43 11.65 -6.58 -15.45
C PRO A 43 12.09 -5.63 -14.34
N SER A 44 13.07 -6.05 -13.55
CA SER A 44 13.70 -5.18 -12.55
C SER A 44 14.29 -3.93 -13.21
N GLY A 45 14.16 -2.78 -12.55
CA GLY A 45 14.67 -1.51 -13.08
C GLY A 45 13.80 -0.85 -14.16
N SER A 46 12.62 -1.38 -14.49
CA SER A 46 11.72 -0.78 -15.50
C SER A 46 10.89 0.40 -15.00
N GLY A 47 11.08 0.84 -13.76
CA GLY A 47 10.38 2.01 -13.20
C GLY A 47 9.08 1.70 -12.45
N LYS A 48 8.71 0.43 -12.23
CA LYS A 48 7.46 0.03 -11.54
C LYS A 48 7.32 0.66 -10.16
N SER A 49 8.32 0.47 -9.30
CA SER A 49 8.35 1.05 -7.96
C SER A 49 8.39 2.59 -8.00
N THR A 50 9.06 3.17 -9.00
CA THR A 50 9.07 4.62 -9.22
C THR A 50 7.67 5.13 -9.54
N PHE A 51 6.96 4.46 -10.47
CA PHE A 51 5.56 4.79 -10.76
C PHE A 51 4.69 4.72 -9.51
N LEU A 52 4.77 3.61 -8.77
CA LEU A 52 3.98 3.42 -7.56
C LEU A 52 4.23 4.54 -6.54
N ARG A 53 5.49 4.93 -6.34
CA ARG A 53 5.89 5.99 -5.40
C ARG A 53 5.51 7.40 -5.87
N CYS A 54 5.26 7.59 -7.16
CA CYS A 54 4.68 8.84 -7.67
C CYS A 54 3.22 8.99 -7.26
N LEU A 55 2.47 7.89 -7.06
CA LEU A 55 1.06 7.92 -6.69
C LEU A 55 0.78 8.43 -5.26
N ASN A 56 1.79 8.49 -4.39
CA ASN A 56 1.70 9.10 -3.06
C ASN A 56 2.75 10.20 -2.85
N ARG A 57 3.40 10.61 -3.94
CA ARG A 57 4.47 11.61 -3.98
C ARG A 57 5.62 11.32 -3.01
N LEU A 58 5.97 10.05 -2.80
CA LEU A 58 7.26 9.66 -2.24
C LEU A 58 8.38 9.90 -3.27
N GLU A 59 8.03 9.86 -4.56
CA GLU A 59 8.86 10.33 -5.66
C GLU A 59 8.15 11.51 -6.34
N GLU A 60 8.87 12.64 -6.48
CA GLU A 60 8.35 13.79 -7.22
C GLU A 60 8.36 13.51 -8.72
N ILE A 61 7.26 13.83 -9.38
CA ILE A 61 7.17 13.73 -10.84
C ILE A 61 7.93 14.89 -11.52
N THR A 62 8.42 14.65 -12.72
CA THR A 62 9.11 15.69 -13.52
C THR A 62 8.22 16.27 -14.63
N GLY A 63 7.06 15.68 -14.86
CA GLY A 63 6.06 16.16 -15.81
C GLY A 63 4.79 15.35 -15.77
N GLY A 64 3.72 15.88 -16.34
CA GLY A 64 2.40 15.28 -16.29
C GLY A 64 1.62 15.65 -15.03
N GLU A 65 0.54 14.93 -14.79
CA GLU A 65 -0.39 15.13 -13.67
C GLU A 65 -0.67 13.81 -12.97
N VAL A 66 -0.84 13.87 -11.64
CA VAL A 66 -1.30 12.76 -10.82
C VAL A 66 -2.35 13.28 -9.84
N VAL A 67 -3.58 12.81 -9.96
CA VAL A 67 -4.69 13.14 -9.06
C VAL A 67 -5.07 11.87 -8.30
N VAL A 68 -5.08 11.93 -6.98
CA VAL A 68 -5.42 10.81 -6.11
C VAL A 68 -6.55 11.22 -5.18
N ASP A 69 -7.65 10.47 -5.23
CA ASP A 69 -8.86 10.74 -4.46
C ASP A 69 -9.32 12.22 -4.56
N GLY A 70 -9.27 12.75 -5.79
CA GLY A 70 -9.63 14.14 -6.11
C GLY A 70 -8.59 15.20 -5.74
N HIS A 71 -7.43 14.81 -5.25
CA HIS A 71 -6.34 15.72 -4.89
C HIS A 71 -5.22 15.69 -5.94
N ASP A 72 -4.97 16.81 -6.60
CA ASP A 72 -3.84 16.96 -7.51
C ASP A 72 -2.52 17.00 -6.72
N LEU A 73 -1.68 15.97 -6.89
CA LEU A 73 -0.39 15.87 -6.22
C LEU A 73 0.67 16.81 -6.81
N THR A 74 0.40 17.42 -7.96
CA THR A 74 1.31 18.38 -8.60
C THR A 74 1.11 19.80 -8.06
N ASP A 75 -0.06 20.11 -7.53
CA ASP A 75 -0.32 21.41 -6.90
C ASP A 75 0.46 21.52 -5.58
N LYS A 76 1.27 22.58 -5.48
CA LYS A 76 2.05 22.89 -4.27
C LYS A 76 1.19 23.20 -3.04
N LYS A 77 -0.09 23.52 -3.23
CA LYS A 77 -1.05 23.80 -2.16
C LYS A 77 -1.68 22.53 -1.59
N THR A 78 -1.54 21.40 -2.26
CA THR A 78 -2.08 20.12 -1.79
C THR A 78 -1.41 19.68 -0.51
N ASP A 79 -2.20 19.43 0.52
CA ASP A 79 -1.72 18.85 1.78
C ASP A 79 -1.46 17.34 1.59
N LEU A 80 -0.21 17.02 1.27
CA LEU A 80 0.21 15.64 1.02
C LEU A 80 0.02 14.71 2.23
N ASN A 81 0.05 15.24 3.45
CA ASN A 81 -0.16 14.43 4.64
C ASN A 81 -1.60 13.92 4.67
N LYS A 82 -2.57 14.76 4.34
CA LYS A 82 -3.97 14.36 4.23
C LYS A 82 -4.20 13.32 3.14
N VAL A 83 -3.56 13.47 1.97
CA VAL A 83 -3.64 12.45 0.91
C VAL A 83 -3.07 11.13 1.41
N ARG A 84 -1.89 11.13 2.03
CA ARG A 84 -1.20 9.93 2.55
C ARG A 84 -1.94 9.26 3.71
N GLU A 85 -2.80 9.97 4.43
CA GLU A 85 -3.68 9.37 5.44
C GLU A 85 -4.69 8.39 4.83
N ASN A 86 -5.11 8.61 3.58
CA ASN A 86 -6.08 7.79 2.86
C ASN A 86 -5.44 6.80 1.88
N VAL A 87 -4.11 6.82 1.74
CA VAL A 87 -3.35 5.93 0.86
C VAL A 87 -2.38 5.10 1.69
N GLY A 88 -2.73 3.84 1.93
CA GLY A 88 -1.85 2.90 2.60
C GLY A 88 -0.71 2.45 1.68
N MET A 89 0.49 2.28 2.22
CA MET A 89 1.63 1.75 1.46
C MET A 89 2.33 0.64 2.22
N VAL A 90 2.56 -0.45 1.49
CA VAL A 90 3.31 -1.63 1.95
C VAL A 90 4.56 -1.76 1.08
N PHE A 91 5.71 -1.81 1.74
CA PHE A 91 7.02 -1.88 1.08
C PHE A 91 7.56 -3.31 1.05
N GLN A 92 8.55 -3.54 0.21
CA GLN A 92 9.34 -4.76 0.16
C GLN A 92 9.96 -5.09 1.53
N HIS A 93 10.51 -4.08 2.22
CA HIS A 93 10.95 -4.20 3.60
C HIS A 93 9.82 -3.76 4.52
N PHE A 94 9.57 -4.50 5.57
CA PHE A 94 8.39 -4.39 6.44
C PHE A 94 8.24 -3.03 7.13
N ASN A 95 9.35 -2.32 7.36
CA ASN A 95 9.42 -0.98 7.96
C ASN A 95 8.66 -0.86 9.30
N LEU A 96 8.66 -1.93 10.10
CA LEU A 96 8.07 -1.90 11.43
C LEU A 96 8.99 -1.15 12.41
N PHE A 97 8.40 -0.44 13.35
CA PHE A 97 9.13 0.19 14.44
C PHE A 97 9.61 -0.88 15.43
N ASN A 98 10.92 -1.14 15.47
CA ASN A 98 11.50 -2.21 16.27
C ASN A 98 11.40 -1.98 17.78
N ASN A 99 11.24 -0.74 18.21
CA ASN A 99 11.05 -0.33 19.60
C ASN A 99 9.60 -0.42 20.07
N LEU A 100 8.66 -0.75 19.20
CA LEU A 100 7.25 -0.97 19.51
C LEU A 100 6.88 -2.43 19.27
N ASN A 101 5.99 -2.97 20.11
CA ASN A 101 5.33 -4.25 19.82
C ASN A 101 4.36 -4.13 18.64
N VAL A 102 3.76 -5.22 18.21
CA VAL A 102 2.80 -5.25 17.10
C VAL A 102 1.64 -4.28 17.35
N MET A 103 1.03 -4.32 18.53
CA MET A 103 -0.07 -3.41 18.89
C MET A 103 0.35 -1.95 18.80
N GLY A 104 1.54 -1.61 19.32
CA GLY A 104 2.10 -0.25 19.25
C GLY A 104 2.31 0.21 17.81
N ASN A 105 2.84 -0.66 16.94
CA ASN A 105 2.99 -0.38 15.51
C ASN A 105 1.66 -0.06 14.83
N MET A 106 0.58 -0.76 15.19
CA MET A 106 -0.72 -0.57 14.58
C MET A 106 -1.46 0.66 15.09
N MET A 107 -1.31 0.97 16.36
CA MET A 107 -2.05 2.06 17.00
C MET A 107 -1.40 3.44 16.83
N LEU A 108 -0.10 3.50 16.55
CA LEU A 108 0.67 4.75 16.55
C LEU A 108 0.03 5.81 15.64
N ALA A 109 -0.10 5.53 14.35
CA ALA A 109 -0.59 6.51 13.39
C ALA A 109 -2.06 6.93 13.64
N PRO A 110 -3.02 6.01 13.84
CA PRO A 110 -4.41 6.38 14.13
C PRO A 110 -4.56 7.28 15.35
N VAL A 111 -3.78 7.04 16.40
CA VAL A 111 -3.85 7.81 17.65
C VAL A 111 -3.14 9.16 17.53
N GLU A 112 -1.90 9.18 17.03
CA GLU A 112 -1.11 10.41 16.89
C GLU A 112 -1.75 11.41 15.92
N LEU A 113 -2.36 10.92 14.84
CA LEU A 113 -3.07 11.73 13.87
C LEU A 113 -4.52 12.03 14.28
N LYS A 114 -4.92 11.64 15.50
CA LYS A 114 -6.27 11.87 16.07
C LYS A 114 -7.41 11.34 15.19
N LYS A 115 -7.16 10.25 14.44
CA LYS A 115 -8.16 9.57 13.63
C LYS A 115 -9.03 8.61 14.45
N ALA A 116 -8.52 8.16 15.60
CA ALA A 116 -9.22 7.30 16.53
C ALA A 116 -8.74 7.54 17.97
N SER A 117 -9.60 7.34 18.94
CA SER A 117 -9.20 7.22 20.33
C SER A 117 -8.32 5.97 20.54
N LYS A 118 -7.60 5.91 21.66
CA LYS A 118 -6.80 4.72 21.99
C LYS A 118 -7.65 3.44 22.04
N ALA A 119 -8.88 3.54 22.55
CA ALA A 119 -9.80 2.39 22.66
C ALA A 119 -10.22 1.90 21.27
N GLU A 120 -10.68 2.80 20.40
CA GLU A 120 -11.07 2.49 19.02
C GLU A 120 -9.89 1.95 18.18
N ALA A 121 -8.71 2.57 18.33
CA ALA A 121 -7.50 2.10 17.67
C ALA A 121 -7.11 0.69 18.10
N LYS A 122 -7.23 0.37 19.40
CA LYS A 122 -6.94 -0.95 19.94
C LYS A 122 -7.93 -2.00 19.40
N GLU A 123 -9.23 -1.71 19.44
CA GLU A 123 -10.26 -2.60 18.92
C GLU A 123 -10.06 -2.89 17.42
N ARG A 124 -9.83 -1.85 16.62
CA ARG A 124 -9.52 -1.98 15.19
C ARG A 124 -8.26 -2.81 14.96
N ALA A 125 -7.20 -2.55 15.73
CA ALA A 125 -5.95 -3.29 15.63
C ALA A 125 -6.14 -4.79 15.90
N LEU A 126 -6.88 -5.16 16.96
CA LEU A 126 -7.18 -6.56 17.27
C LEU A 126 -7.98 -7.23 16.14
N HIS A 127 -9.01 -6.56 15.63
CA HIS A 127 -9.80 -7.07 14.50
C HIS A 127 -8.92 -7.29 13.25
N LEU A 128 -8.04 -6.34 12.92
CA LEU A 128 -7.14 -6.46 11.76
C LEU A 128 -6.09 -7.55 11.96
N LEU A 129 -5.56 -7.71 13.18
CA LEU A 129 -4.63 -8.80 13.50
C LEU A 129 -5.29 -10.17 13.37
N ASP A 130 -6.55 -10.31 13.78
CA ASP A 130 -7.33 -11.52 13.56
C ASP A 130 -7.51 -11.81 12.06
N ARG A 131 -7.86 -10.82 11.26
CA ARG A 131 -7.99 -10.92 9.79
C ARG A 131 -6.70 -11.40 9.10
N VAL A 132 -5.54 -11.05 9.61
CA VAL A 132 -4.25 -11.49 9.06
C VAL A 132 -3.68 -12.72 9.78
N GLY A 133 -4.47 -13.35 10.69
CA GLY A 133 -4.10 -14.56 11.41
C GLY A 133 -2.97 -14.37 12.43
N LEU A 134 -2.92 -13.20 13.09
CA LEU A 134 -1.86 -12.83 14.05
C LEU A 134 -2.40 -12.25 15.36
N ALA A 135 -3.63 -12.59 15.76
CA ALA A 135 -4.24 -12.06 16.98
C ALA A 135 -3.37 -12.35 18.23
N GLU A 136 -2.78 -13.55 18.32
CA GLU A 136 -1.91 -13.95 19.43
C GLU A 136 -0.54 -13.26 19.44
N LYS A 137 -0.19 -12.51 18.39
CA LYS A 137 1.09 -11.78 18.25
C LYS A 137 1.00 -10.30 18.64
N ALA A 138 -0.14 -9.85 19.17
CA ALA A 138 -0.37 -8.44 19.49
C ALA A 138 0.73 -7.82 20.38
N GLU A 139 1.24 -8.58 21.35
CA GLU A 139 2.27 -8.13 22.27
C GLU A 139 3.72 -8.47 21.83
N ALA A 140 3.87 -9.20 20.72
CA ALA A 140 5.20 -9.56 20.20
C ALA A 140 5.90 -8.35 19.60
N TYR A 141 7.22 -8.33 19.69
CA TYR A 141 8.07 -7.35 19.02
C TYR A 141 8.49 -7.84 17.62
N PRO A 142 8.82 -6.93 16.69
CA PRO A 142 9.23 -7.33 15.33
C PRO A 142 10.35 -8.38 15.28
N ALA A 143 11.31 -8.34 16.21
CA ALA A 143 12.38 -9.33 16.28
C ALA A 143 11.89 -10.76 16.56
N GLN A 144 10.70 -10.93 17.10
CA GLN A 144 10.09 -12.23 17.44
C GLN A 144 9.21 -12.79 16.31
N LEU A 145 9.10 -12.09 15.17
CA LEU A 145 8.25 -12.44 14.05
C LEU A 145 9.05 -12.97 12.88
N SER A 146 8.48 -13.94 12.14
CA SER A 146 8.98 -14.35 10.82
C SER A 146 8.83 -13.21 9.80
N GLY A 147 9.49 -13.32 8.65
CA GLY A 147 9.33 -12.36 7.54
C GLY A 147 7.88 -12.22 7.09
N GLY A 148 7.19 -13.34 6.86
CA GLY A 148 5.78 -13.34 6.47
C GLY A 148 4.86 -12.73 7.53
N GLN A 149 5.12 -12.98 8.82
CA GLN A 149 4.39 -12.35 9.92
C GLN A 149 4.62 -10.84 9.96
N LYS A 150 5.88 -10.38 9.80
CA LYS A 150 6.21 -8.94 9.73
C LYS A 150 5.46 -8.26 8.58
N GLN A 151 5.40 -8.90 7.42
CA GLN A 151 4.71 -8.34 6.25
C GLN A 151 3.20 -8.29 6.47
N ARG A 152 2.60 -9.31 7.05
CA ARG A 152 1.17 -9.28 7.40
C ARG A 152 0.85 -8.21 8.45
N VAL A 153 1.74 -7.99 9.43
CA VAL A 153 1.62 -6.85 10.36
C VAL A 153 1.74 -5.51 9.61
N ALA A 154 2.66 -5.39 8.65
CA ALA A 154 2.81 -4.16 7.86
C ALA A 154 1.54 -3.84 7.04
N ILE A 155 0.91 -4.87 6.45
CA ILE A 155 -0.39 -4.74 5.77
C ILE A 155 -1.47 -4.30 6.77
N ALA A 156 -1.61 -4.99 7.90
CA ALA A 156 -2.59 -4.66 8.92
C ALA A 156 -2.38 -3.24 9.48
N ARG A 157 -1.14 -2.80 9.67
CA ARG A 157 -0.80 -1.44 10.10
C ARG A 157 -1.27 -0.39 9.08
N ALA A 158 -1.06 -0.63 7.79
CA ALA A 158 -1.57 0.27 6.76
C ALA A 158 -3.09 0.35 6.78
N LEU A 159 -3.78 -0.79 6.94
CA LEU A 159 -5.24 -0.86 7.05
C LEU A 159 -5.80 -0.20 8.32
N ALA A 160 -5.01 -0.08 9.39
CA ALA A 160 -5.44 0.55 10.64
C ALA A 160 -5.81 2.03 10.47
N MET A 161 -5.28 2.69 9.43
CA MET A 161 -5.64 4.06 9.02
C MET A 161 -6.96 4.15 8.27
N ASN A 162 -7.59 3.01 7.93
CA ASN A 162 -8.79 2.91 7.10
C ASN A 162 -8.62 3.61 5.74
N PRO A 163 -7.59 3.24 4.95
CA PRO A 163 -7.29 3.89 3.68
C PRO A 163 -8.30 3.49 2.60
N ASP A 164 -8.53 4.39 1.64
CA ASP A 164 -9.33 4.11 0.43
C ASP A 164 -8.54 3.36 -0.64
N ILE A 165 -7.21 3.51 -0.63
CA ILE A 165 -6.30 2.95 -1.62
C ILE A 165 -5.14 2.26 -0.91
N MET A 166 -4.75 1.08 -1.39
CA MET A 166 -3.55 0.37 -0.93
C MET A 166 -2.53 0.21 -2.06
N LEU A 167 -1.32 0.67 -1.80
CA LEU A 167 -0.16 0.53 -2.71
C LEU A 167 0.78 -0.56 -2.17
N PHE A 168 1.17 -1.51 -3.02
CA PHE A 168 2.09 -2.59 -2.66
C PHE A 168 3.32 -2.57 -3.55
N ASP A 169 4.49 -2.33 -2.96
CA ASP A 169 5.79 -2.28 -3.64
C ASP A 169 6.55 -3.59 -3.38
N GLU A 170 6.37 -4.58 -4.26
CA GLU A 170 7.01 -5.89 -4.20
C GLU A 170 6.88 -6.57 -2.81
N PRO A 171 5.66 -6.77 -2.28
CA PRO A 171 5.43 -7.14 -0.88
C PRO A 171 5.95 -8.51 -0.49
N THR A 172 6.30 -9.37 -1.46
CA THR A 172 6.78 -10.74 -1.23
C THR A 172 8.26 -10.95 -1.55
N SER A 173 8.94 -9.98 -2.20
CA SER A 173 10.28 -10.17 -2.74
C SER A 173 11.38 -10.35 -1.67
N ALA A 174 11.14 -9.92 -0.43
CA ALA A 174 12.05 -10.09 0.70
C ALA A 174 11.72 -11.33 1.58
N LEU A 175 10.79 -12.19 1.12
CA LEU A 175 10.30 -13.35 1.88
C LEU A 175 10.88 -14.65 1.35
N ASP A 176 11.06 -15.60 2.26
CA ASP A 176 11.29 -17.00 1.88
C ASP A 176 10.04 -17.55 1.15
N PRO A 177 10.21 -18.43 0.14
CA PRO A 177 9.11 -18.97 -0.66
C PRO A 177 7.97 -19.57 0.17
N GLU A 178 8.28 -20.19 1.30
CA GLU A 178 7.30 -20.80 2.21
C GLU A 178 6.34 -19.76 2.84
N MET A 179 6.76 -18.49 2.95
CA MET A 179 6.01 -17.41 3.59
C MET A 179 5.18 -16.58 2.59
N VAL A 180 5.45 -16.69 1.29
CA VAL A 180 4.81 -15.90 0.24
C VAL A 180 3.30 -16.15 0.20
N GLY A 181 2.89 -17.42 0.29
CA GLY A 181 1.49 -17.82 0.16
C GLY A 181 0.57 -17.14 1.16
N GLU A 182 0.99 -17.01 2.42
CA GLU A 182 0.18 -16.38 3.48
C GLU A 182 -0.04 -14.88 3.23
N VAL A 183 0.99 -14.17 2.73
CA VAL A 183 0.89 -12.74 2.39
C VAL A 183 -0.02 -12.54 1.19
N LEU A 184 0.13 -13.37 0.14
CA LEU A 184 -0.72 -13.29 -1.05
C LEU A 184 -2.18 -13.61 -0.72
N GLN A 185 -2.44 -14.52 0.22
CA GLN A 185 -3.80 -14.83 0.67
C GLN A 185 -4.48 -13.62 1.32
N VAL A 186 -3.76 -12.88 2.17
CA VAL A 186 -4.27 -11.62 2.75
C VAL A 186 -4.58 -10.61 1.64
N MET A 187 -3.71 -10.44 0.66
CA MET A 187 -3.93 -9.51 -0.45
C MET A 187 -5.11 -9.92 -1.33
N LYS A 188 -5.31 -11.22 -1.59
CA LYS A 188 -6.48 -11.73 -2.32
C LYS A 188 -7.78 -11.43 -1.56
N GLN A 189 -7.77 -11.58 -0.23
CA GLN A 189 -8.93 -11.24 0.57
C GLN A 189 -9.27 -9.74 0.50
N LEU A 190 -8.27 -8.86 0.53
CA LEU A 190 -8.48 -7.41 0.36
C LEU A 190 -9.09 -7.09 -1.01
N ALA A 191 -8.61 -7.75 -2.07
CA ALA A 191 -9.18 -7.61 -3.42
C ALA A 191 -10.65 -8.07 -3.45
N ALA A 192 -10.96 -9.21 -2.85
CA ALA A 192 -12.33 -9.74 -2.75
C ALA A 192 -13.26 -8.83 -1.94
N ASP A 193 -12.74 -8.14 -0.92
CA ASP A 193 -13.48 -7.16 -0.12
C ASP A 193 -13.72 -5.84 -0.88
N GLY A 194 -13.17 -5.68 -2.09
CA GLY A 194 -13.35 -4.49 -2.93
C GLY A 194 -12.38 -3.35 -2.63
N MET A 195 -11.23 -3.64 -2.01
CA MET A 195 -10.17 -2.65 -1.80
C MET A 195 -9.58 -2.20 -3.14
N THR A 196 -9.47 -0.88 -3.34
CA THR A 196 -8.71 -0.33 -4.48
C THR A 196 -7.22 -0.56 -4.25
N MET A 197 -6.56 -1.25 -5.18
CA MET A 197 -5.16 -1.66 -4.97
C MET A 197 -4.31 -1.42 -6.21
N VAL A 198 -3.08 -0.96 -5.99
CA VAL A 198 -2.03 -0.95 -7.03
C VAL A 198 -0.86 -1.78 -6.53
N VAL A 199 -0.52 -2.83 -7.25
CA VAL A 199 0.41 -3.86 -6.80
C VAL A 199 1.55 -4.03 -7.79
N VAL A 200 2.77 -3.72 -7.37
CA VAL A 200 3.99 -4.12 -8.07
C VAL A 200 4.41 -5.48 -7.53
N THR A 201 4.48 -6.49 -8.39
CA THR A 201 4.84 -7.85 -7.99
C THR A 201 5.47 -8.64 -9.12
N HIS A 202 6.15 -9.72 -8.79
CA HIS A 202 6.61 -10.76 -9.72
C HIS A 202 5.76 -12.04 -9.64
N GLU A 203 4.74 -12.07 -8.77
CA GLU A 203 3.86 -13.20 -8.53
C GLU A 203 2.79 -13.34 -9.64
N MET A 204 3.14 -14.03 -10.72
CA MET A 204 2.26 -14.19 -11.90
C MET A 204 0.94 -14.90 -11.57
N GLY A 205 0.96 -15.84 -10.62
CA GLY A 205 -0.25 -16.53 -10.16
C GLY A 205 -1.23 -15.57 -9.52
N PHE A 206 -0.74 -14.73 -8.61
CA PHE A 206 -1.54 -13.68 -7.97
C PHE A 206 -2.11 -12.70 -9.01
N ALA A 207 -1.25 -12.22 -9.93
CA ALA A 207 -1.67 -11.27 -10.96
C ALA A 207 -2.84 -11.79 -11.82
N ARG A 208 -2.87 -13.08 -12.14
CA ARG A 208 -3.95 -13.70 -12.95
C ARG A 208 -5.26 -13.88 -12.20
N GLU A 209 -5.20 -13.96 -10.88
CA GLU A 209 -6.39 -14.18 -10.05
C GLU A 209 -7.11 -12.89 -9.67
N VAL A 210 -6.40 -11.77 -9.58
CA VAL A 210 -6.93 -10.52 -9.00
C VAL A 210 -6.94 -9.33 -9.96
N GLY A 211 -6.16 -9.38 -11.07
CA GLY A 211 -6.02 -8.29 -12.05
C GLY A 211 -6.92 -8.43 -13.26
#